data_336d3539e38d2182ac7bb6b00ca5e69c
#
_entry.id   336d3539e38d2182ac7bb6b00ca5e69c
#
_cell.length_a   1.000
_cell.length_b   1.000
_cell.length_c   1.000
_cell.angle_alpha   90.00
_cell.angle_beta   90.00
_cell.angle_gamma   90.00
#
_symmetry.space_group_name_H-M   'P 1'
#
loop_
_entity.id
_entity.type
_entity.pdbx_description
1 polymer ?
#
loop_
_entity_poly.entity_id
_entity_poly.type
_entity_poly.pdbx_seq_one_letter_code
_entity_poly.pdbx_strand_id
1 'polypeptide(L)'
;LELPVFEGDLVEKGDLLVGINPDIYISATSRAEASLNTSKSSLSSARARKAQADAQFIAAELAYNRSTQLFDQGAGSRADYDQAVSSFELSKAEITAEEESINAAVFQIKSAQASRNEAADNLKRTTILAPQSGIVTALTKEVGESVQGTGMMQGETIMKVSD
;
A
#
# COMPACT_ATOMS: atom_id res chain seq x y z
N LEU A 1 -28.76 6.63 -7.72
CA LEU A 1 -28.80 5.44 -8.55
C LEU A 1 -29.09 5.84 -10.00
N GLU A 2 -28.32 5.34 -10.94
CA GLU A 2 -28.56 5.43 -12.37
C GLU A 2 -28.97 4.03 -12.86
N LEU A 3 -30.06 3.95 -13.62
CA LEU A 3 -30.60 2.71 -14.17
C LEU A 3 -30.79 2.92 -15.68
N PRO A 4 -29.81 2.54 -16.52
CA PRO A 4 -29.90 2.73 -17.97
C PRO A 4 -30.76 1.69 -18.67
N VAL A 5 -31.33 0.73 -17.95
CA VAL A 5 -32.11 -0.41 -18.48
C VAL A 5 -33.53 -0.40 -17.91
N PHE A 6 -34.50 -0.90 -18.70
CA PHE A 6 -35.92 -1.01 -18.33
C PHE A 6 -36.34 -2.49 -18.27
N GLU A 7 -37.49 -2.74 -17.61
CA GLU A 7 -38.10 -4.08 -17.66
C GLU A 7 -38.44 -4.45 -19.12
N GLY A 8 -38.03 -5.64 -19.50
CA GLY A 8 -38.21 -6.19 -20.86
C GLY A 8 -36.99 -5.93 -21.77
N ASP A 9 -36.00 -5.17 -21.35
CA ASP A 9 -34.80 -4.94 -22.16
C ASP A 9 -33.94 -6.20 -22.26
N LEU A 10 -33.42 -6.46 -23.47
CA LEU A 10 -32.41 -7.48 -23.74
C LEU A 10 -31.04 -6.89 -23.37
N VAL A 11 -30.32 -7.58 -22.50
CA VAL A 11 -28.95 -7.18 -22.08
C VAL A 11 -27.95 -8.25 -22.46
N GLU A 12 -26.77 -7.84 -22.87
CA GLU A 12 -25.64 -8.73 -23.13
C GLU A 12 -24.72 -8.78 -21.92
N LYS A 13 -23.93 -9.86 -21.81
CA LYS A 13 -22.91 -9.96 -20.76
C LYS A 13 -21.94 -8.81 -20.83
N GLY A 14 -21.84 -8.02 -19.74
CA GLY A 14 -20.97 -6.87 -19.62
C GLY A 14 -21.67 -5.52 -19.80
N ASP A 15 -22.96 -5.50 -20.15
CA ASP A 15 -23.75 -4.27 -20.22
C ASP A 15 -23.94 -3.64 -18.83
N LEU A 16 -23.98 -2.32 -18.78
CA LEU A 16 -24.20 -1.57 -17.55
C LEU A 16 -25.65 -1.71 -17.10
N LEU A 17 -25.86 -2.34 -15.96
CA LEU A 17 -27.17 -2.51 -15.36
C LEU A 17 -27.50 -1.40 -14.35
N VAL A 18 -26.53 -1.04 -13.50
CA VAL A 18 -26.73 -0.08 -12.40
C VAL A 18 -25.45 0.75 -12.24
N GLY A 19 -25.63 2.07 -12.16
CA GLY A 19 -24.62 3.02 -11.74
C GLY A 19 -24.96 3.60 -10.36
N ILE A 20 -24.10 3.42 -9.39
CA ILE A 20 -24.18 4.07 -8.08
C ILE A 20 -23.29 5.30 -8.11
N ASN A 21 -23.70 6.43 -7.48
CA ASN A 21 -22.85 7.63 -7.45
C ASN A 21 -21.44 7.32 -6.95
N PRO A 22 -20.39 7.46 -7.78
CA PRO A 22 -19.04 7.04 -7.46
C PRO A 22 -18.23 8.08 -6.66
N ASP A 23 -18.71 9.31 -6.45
CA ASP A 23 -17.92 10.45 -5.96
C ASP A 23 -17.23 10.18 -4.62
N ILE A 24 -17.94 9.56 -3.69
CA ILE A 24 -17.39 9.19 -2.37
C ILE A 24 -16.28 8.15 -2.52
N TYR A 25 -16.47 7.17 -3.41
CA TYR A 25 -15.51 6.08 -3.64
C TYR A 25 -14.29 6.55 -4.43
N ILE A 26 -14.47 7.48 -5.38
CA ILE A 26 -13.35 8.16 -6.07
C ILE A 26 -12.50 8.93 -5.05
N SER A 27 -13.14 9.69 -4.17
CA SER A 27 -12.46 10.44 -3.11
C SER A 27 -11.74 9.52 -2.12
N ALA A 28 -12.33 8.37 -1.78
CA ALA A 28 -11.71 7.36 -0.91
C ALA A 28 -10.48 6.73 -1.59
N THR A 29 -10.58 6.38 -2.87
CA THR A 29 -9.46 5.82 -3.65
C THR A 29 -8.32 6.83 -3.75
N SER A 30 -8.62 8.10 -4.03
CA SER A 30 -7.62 9.17 -4.08
C SER A 30 -6.89 9.36 -2.74
N ARG A 31 -7.61 9.32 -1.62
CA ARG A 31 -7.01 9.39 -0.27
C ARG A 31 -6.11 8.20 0.02
N ALA A 32 -6.55 6.99 -0.34
CA ALA A 32 -5.76 5.78 -0.16
C ALA A 32 -4.49 5.79 -1.02
N GLU A 33 -4.56 6.34 -2.23
CA GLU A 33 -3.41 6.51 -3.12
C GLU A 33 -2.42 7.54 -2.58
N ALA A 34 -2.89 8.66 -2.04
CA ALA A 34 -2.05 9.64 -1.35
C ALA A 34 -1.32 9.02 -0.14
N SER A 35 -2.02 8.21 0.66
CA SER A 35 -1.42 7.46 1.78
C SER A 35 -0.35 6.47 1.31
N LEU A 36 -0.59 5.74 0.22
CA LEU A 36 0.40 4.86 -0.39
C LEU A 36 1.66 5.64 -0.84
N ASN A 37 1.48 6.80 -1.47
CA ASN A 37 2.59 7.64 -1.90
C ASN A 37 3.38 8.19 -0.70
N THR A 38 2.73 8.55 0.40
CA THR A 38 3.40 8.91 1.66
C THR A 38 4.23 7.75 2.21
N SER A 39 3.71 6.53 2.21
CA SER A 39 4.45 5.34 2.65
C SER A 39 5.67 5.06 1.75
N LYS A 40 5.54 5.26 0.43
CA LYS A 40 6.69 5.15 -0.51
C LYS A 40 7.76 6.21 -0.22
N SER A 41 7.36 7.44 0.11
CA SER A 41 8.30 8.50 0.50
C SER A 41 9.03 8.16 1.80
N SER A 42 8.35 7.56 2.77
CA SER A 42 8.97 7.07 4.01
C SER A 42 10.02 5.99 3.75
N LEU A 43 9.76 5.05 2.82
CA LEU A 43 10.77 4.07 2.39
C LEU A 43 11.98 4.74 1.74
N SER A 44 11.76 5.74 0.89
CA SER A 44 12.86 6.48 0.28
C SER A 44 13.75 7.18 1.33
N SER A 45 13.13 7.77 2.35
CA SER A 45 13.85 8.39 3.48
C SER A 45 14.63 7.36 4.31
N ALA A 46 14.06 6.17 4.58
CA ALA A 46 14.75 5.10 5.28
C ALA A 46 15.97 4.60 4.48
N ARG A 47 15.84 4.45 3.16
CA ARG A 47 16.96 4.10 2.28
C ARG A 47 18.08 5.15 2.28
N ALA A 48 17.72 6.43 2.32
CA ALA A 48 18.71 7.50 2.39
C ALA A 48 19.48 7.46 3.72
N ARG A 49 18.79 7.20 4.85
CA ARG A 49 19.47 7.02 6.15
C ARG A 49 20.38 5.79 6.15
N LYS A 50 19.94 4.66 5.56
CA LYS A 50 20.81 3.49 5.43
C LYS A 50 22.08 3.82 4.62
N ALA A 51 21.96 4.54 3.51
CA ALA A 51 23.12 4.94 2.72
C ALA A 51 24.08 5.85 3.50
N GLN A 52 23.57 6.68 4.40
CA GLN A 52 24.39 7.46 5.32
C GLN A 52 25.10 6.57 6.35
N ALA A 53 24.39 5.62 6.95
CA ALA A 53 24.97 4.65 7.89
C ALA A 53 26.04 3.78 7.22
N ASP A 54 25.82 3.32 5.98
CA ASP A 54 26.81 2.59 5.19
C ASP A 54 28.08 3.40 4.98
N ALA A 55 27.99 4.69 4.69
CA ALA A 55 29.16 5.56 4.54
C ALA A 55 29.91 5.76 5.86
N GLN A 56 29.20 5.87 6.98
CA GLN A 56 29.81 5.95 8.32
C GLN A 56 30.51 4.62 8.70
N PHE A 57 29.89 3.50 8.38
CA PHE A 57 30.49 2.17 8.61
C PHE A 57 31.79 2.02 7.85
N ILE A 58 31.86 2.38 6.56
CA ILE A 58 33.09 2.32 5.76
C ILE A 58 34.19 3.14 6.40
N ALA A 59 33.88 4.34 6.90
CA ALA A 59 34.86 5.19 7.59
C ALA A 59 35.35 4.56 8.91
N ALA A 60 34.44 3.99 9.69
CA ALA A 60 34.76 3.29 10.94
C ALA A 60 35.58 2.01 10.68
N GLU A 61 35.27 1.24 9.65
CA GLU A 61 36.00 0.02 9.23
C GLU A 61 37.44 0.36 8.84
N LEU A 62 37.63 1.42 8.04
CA LEU A 62 38.97 1.89 7.67
C LEU A 62 39.79 2.33 8.88
N ALA A 63 39.18 3.05 9.84
CA ALA A 63 39.80 3.46 11.08
C ALA A 63 40.14 2.26 11.97
N TYR A 64 39.26 1.29 12.10
CA TYR A 64 39.46 0.04 12.82
C TYR A 64 40.65 -0.75 12.23
N ASN A 65 40.64 -0.97 10.92
CA ASN A 65 41.72 -1.72 10.24
C ASN A 65 43.08 -1.05 10.41
N ARG A 66 43.16 0.28 10.33
CA ARG A 66 44.38 1.04 10.56
C ARG A 66 44.83 0.92 12.01
N SER A 67 43.93 1.07 12.96
CA SER A 67 44.27 0.99 14.40
C SER A 67 44.73 -0.42 14.77
N THR A 68 44.13 -1.47 14.20
CA THR A 68 44.55 -2.85 14.38
C THR A 68 46.00 -3.04 13.89
N GLN A 69 46.32 -2.56 12.68
CA GLN A 69 47.70 -2.69 12.14
C GLN A 69 48.73 -1.97 12.99
N LEU A 70 48.39 -0.78 13.47
CA LEU A 70 49.33 -0.03 14.34
C LEU A 70 49.52 -0.68 15.71
N PHE A 71 48.46 -1.22 16.27
CA PHE A 71 48.51 -1.96 17.53
C PHE A 71 49.36 -3.23 17.44
N ASP A 72 49.17 -4.04 16.37
CA ASP A 72 49.91 -5.26 16.11
C ASP A 72 51.40 -4.99 15.89
N GLN A 73 51.76 -3.82 15.32
CA GLN A 73 53.14 -3.36 15.15
C GLN A 73 53.75 -2.74 16.42
N GLY A 74 52.99 -2.67 17.50
CA GLY A 74 53.40 -2.01 18.73
C GLY A 74 53.53 -0.47 18.68
N ALA A 75 52.99 0.13 17.60
CA ALA A 75 53.04 1.57 17.36
C ALA A 75 51.72 2.31 17.79
N GLY A 76 50.67 1.54 18.12
CA GLY A 76 49.39 2.09 18.56
C GLY A 76 49.12 1.94 20.05
N SER A 77 48.35 2.84 20.65
CA SER A 77 47.91 2.69 22.03
C SER A 77 46.73 1.72 22.14
N ARG A 78 46.61 1.07 23.30
CA ARG A 78 45.45 0.23 23.61
C ARG A 78 44.15 1.00 23.61
N ALA A 79 44.16 2.24 24.09
CA ALA A 79 42.99 3.09 24.15
C ALA A 79 42.47 3.45 22.74
N ASP A 80 43.37 3.76 21.80
CA ASP A 80 43.02 4.08 20.41
C ASP A 80 42.42 2.86 19.71
N TYR A 81 42.98 1.67 19.98
CA TYR A 81 42.41 0.42 19.46
C TYR A 81 41.01 0.15 20.00
N ASP A 82 40.82 0.19 21.32
CA ASP A 82 39.52 -0.04 21.97
C ASP A 82 38.47 0.98 21.51
N GLN A 83 38.86 2.25 21.27
CA GLN A 83 37.98 3.26 20.70
C GLN A 83 37.58 2.94 19.25
N ALA A 84 38.49 2.47 18.42
CA ALA A 84 38.21 2.10 17.03
C ALA A 84 37.31 0.89 16.96
N VAL A 85 37.53 -0.13 17.80
CA VAL A 85 36.62 -1.30 17.94
C VAL A 85 35.21 -0.85 18.31
N SER A 86 35.07 -0.01 19.32
CA SER A 86 33.76 0.48 19.78
C SER A 86 33.01 1.25 18.68
N SER A 87 33.72 2.11 17.94
CA SER A 87 33.13 2.87 16.82
C SER A 87 32.71 1.98 15.67
N PHE A 88 33.48 0.95 15.36
CA PHE A 88 33.15 -0.04 14.33
C PHE A 88 31.89 -0.83 14.70
N GLU A 89 31.84 -1.37 15.94
CA GLU A 89 30.66 -2.14 16.39
C GLU A 89 29.41 -1.28 16.47
N LEU A 90 29.55 0.00 16.88
CA LEU A 90 28.43 0.94 16.90
C LEU A 90 27.88 1.18 15.48
N SER A 91 28.75 1.48 14.51
CA SER A 91 28.33 1.74 13.14
C SER A 91 27.70 0.49 12.47
N LYS A 92 28.17 -0.71 12.81
CA LYS A 92 27.58 -1.97 12.38
C LYS A 92 26.18 -2.17 12.93
N ALA A 93 25.96 -1.87 14.21
CA ALA A 93 24.66 -1.91 14.83
C ALA A 93 23.67 -0.88 14.20
N GLU A 94 24.17 0.27 13.81
CA GLU A 94 23.39 1.32 13.13
C GLU A 94 22.90 0.88 11.76
N ILE A 95 23.72 0.19 10.95
CA ILE A 95 23.29 -0.43 9.68
C ILE A 95 22.13 -1.41 9.93
N THR A 96 22.27 -2.29 10.91
CA THR A 96 21.21 -3.24 11.24
C THR A 96 19.90 -2.54 11.63
N ALA A 97 19.98 -1.47 12.41
CA ALA A 97 18.81 -0.68 12.79
C ALA A 97 18.14 -0.01 11.59
N GLU A 98 18.92 0.53 10.65
CA GLU A 98 18.36 1.12 9.44
C GLU A 98 17.80 0.06 8.45
N GLU A 99 18.34 -1.15 8.42
CA GLU A 99 17.74 -2.27 7.68
C GLU A 99 16.36 -2.65 8.23
N GLU A 100 16.20 -2.71 9.54
CA GLU A 100 14.91 -2.95 10.15
C GLU A 100 13.93 -1.79 9.92
N SER A 101 14.42 -0.56 9.89
CA SER A 101 13.62 0.61 9.50
C SER A 101 13.10 0.51 8.07
N ILE A 102 13.91 0.01 7.13
CA ILE A 102 13.50 -0.26 5.75
C ILE A 102 12.44 -1.36 5.71
N ASN A 103 12.63 -2.45 6.45
CA ASN A 103 11.67 -3.56 6.53
C ASN A 103 10.31 -3.06 7.05
N ALA A 104 10.31 -2.24 8.10
CA ALA A 104 9.10 -1.64 8.63
C ALA A 104 8.39 -0.76 7.59
N ALA A 105 9.13 0.07 6.86
CA ALA A 105 8.57 0.91 5.79
C ALA A 105 7.99 0.08 4.63
N VAL A 106 8.61 -1.05 4.28
CA VAL A 106 8.08 -2.00 3.28
C VAL A 106 6.75 -2.61 3.73
N PHE A 107 6.62 -3.00 4.99
CA PHE A 107 5.34 -3.51 5.53
C PHE A 107 4.27 -2.42 5.53
N GLN A 108 4.63 -1.18 5.82
CA GLN A 108 3.70 -0.05 5.76
C GLN A 108 3.20 0.20 4.34
N ILE A 109 4.06 0.06 3.31
CA ILE A 109 3.65 0.11 1.91
C ILE A 109 2.65 -1.01 1.58
N LYS A 110 2.91 -2.25 2.04
CA LYS A 110 1.99 -3.37 1.81
C LYS A 110 0.61 -3.11 2.43
N SER A 111 0.57 -2.57 3.64
CA SER A 111 -0.69 -2.19 4.31
C SER A 111 -1.43 -1.08 3.54
N ALA A 112 -0.74 -0.01 3.15
CA ALA A 112 -1.33 1.08 2.37
C ALA A 112 -1.80 0.60 0.98
N GLN A 113 -1.08 -0.32 0.36
CA GLN A 113 -1.48 -0.94 -0.92
C GLN A 113 -2.76 -1.78 -0.76
N ALA A 114 -2.91 -2.53 0.34
CA ALA A 114 -4.13 -3.28 0.63
C ALA A 114 -5.33 -2.34 0.79
N SER A 115 -5.18 -1.25 1.55
CA SER A 115 -6.23 -0.24 1.72
C SER A 115 -6.60 0.45 0.40
N ARG A 116 -5.61 0.73 -0.46
CA ARG A 116 -5.88 1.29 -1.81
C ARG A 116 -6.63 0.30 -2.68
N ASN A 117 -6.29 -0.99 -2.63
CA ASN A 117 -6.99 -2.03 -3.38
C ASN A 117 -8.44 -2.18 -2.90
N GLU A 118 -8.67 -2.17 -1.59
CA GLU A 118 -10.00 -2.18 -1.01
C GLU A 118 -10.85 -1.00 -1.50
N ALA A 119 -10.29 0.22 -1.45
CA ALA A 119 -10.97 1.42 -1.95
C ALA A 119 -11.28 1.31 -3.46
N ALA A 120 -10.35 0.78 -4.26
CA ALA A 120 -10.55 0.57 -5.70
C ALA A 120 -11.62 -0.51 -5.99
N ASP A 121 -11.68 -1.58 -5.20
CA ASP A 121 -12.70 -2.62 -5.35
C ASP A 121 -14.08 -2.10 -4.94
N ASN A 122 -14.17 -1.27 -3.90
CA ASN A 122 -15.40 -0.59 -3.55
C ASN A 122 -15.86 0.37 -4.66
N LEU A 123 -14.94 1.08 -5.31
CA LEU A 123 -15.24 1.91 -6.49
C LEU A 123 -15.76 1.05 -7.65
N LYS A 124 -15.16 -0.11 -7.95
CA LYS A 124 -15.66 -1.01 -8.99
C LYS A 124 -17.09 -1.50 -8.72
N ARG A 125 -17.44 -1.70 -7.45
CA ARG A 125 -18.79 -2.14 -7.04
C ARG A 125 -19.86 -1.09 -7.27
N THR A 126 -19.50 0.17 -7.53
CA THR A 126 -20.46 1.21 -7.91
C THR A 126 -21.00 1.03 -9.32
N THR A 127 -20.34 0.22 -10.15
CA THR A 127 -20.74 -0.11 -11.52
C THR A 127 -21.10 -1.57 -11.57
N ILE A 128 -22.39 -1.89 -11.71
CA ILE A 128 -22.89 -3.26 -11.74
C ILE A 128 -23.16 -3.62 -13.21
N LEU A 129 -22.42 -4.61 -13.69
CA LEU A 129 -22.52 -5.10 -15.06
C LEU A 129 -23.32 -6.41 -15.10
N ALA A 130 -23.94 -6.72 -16.25
CA ALA A 130 -24.64 -7.97 -16.49
C ALA A 130 -23.67 -9.16 -16.43
N PRO A 131 -23.90 -10.15 -15.54
CA PRO A 131 -23.05 -11.35 -15.45
C PRO A 131 -23.26 -12.31 -16.62
N GLN A 132 -24.40 -12.26 -17.26
CA GLN A 132 -24.81 -13.07 -18.41
C GLN A 132 -25.77 -12.27 -19.30
N SER A 133 -25.95 -12.71 -20.56
CA SER A 133 -26.96 -12.16 -21.44
C SER A 133 -28.33 -12.67 -21.03
N GLY A 134 -29.38 -11.87 -21.22
CA GLY A 134 -30.74 -12.24 -20.85
C GLY A 134 -31.70 -11.07 -20.92
N ILE A 135 -32.92 -11.23 -20.42
CA ILE A 135 -33.95 -10.19 -20.37
C ILE A 135 -34.14 -9.73 -18.93
N VAL A 136 -34.25 -8.41 -18.73
CA VAL A 136 -34.57 -7.80 -17.43
C VAL A 136 -36.03 -8.10 -17.09
N THR A 137 -36.27 -8.98 -16.13
CA THR A 137 -37.62 -9.49 -15.80
C THR A 137 -38.29 -8.76 -14.67
N ALA A 138 -37.54 -8.09 -13.82
CA ALA A 138 -38.06 -7.26 -12.74
C ALA A 138 -37.08 -6.17 -12.37
N LEU A 139 -37.60 -4.97 -12.18
CA LEU A 139 -36.88 -3.81 -11.66
C LEU A 139 -37.54 -3.40 -10.33
N THR A 140 -36.81 -3.54 -9.21
CA THR A 140 -37.36 -3.34 -7.85
C THR A 140 -37.08 -1.93 -7.34
N LYS A 141 -36.21 -1.17 -8.01
CA LYS A 141 -35.76 0.16 -7.64
C LYS A 141 -35.92 1.17 -8.77
N GLU A 142 -36.14 2.44 -8.39
CA GLU A 142 -36.27 3.55 -9.31
C GLU A 142 -35.00 4.44 -9.34
N VAL A 143 -34.85 5.19 -10.44
CA VAL A 143 -33.76 6.16 -10.59
C VAL A 143 -33.83 7.20 -9.47
N GLY A 144 -32.71 7.47 -8.83
CA GLY A 144 -32.59 8.42 -7.71
C GLY A 144 -32.83 7.80 -6.33
N GLU A 145 -33.27 6.53 -6.26
CA GLU A 145 -33.47 5.84 -4.98
C GLU A 145 -32.13 5.44 -4.34
N SER A 146 -32.10 5.42 -3.00
CA SER A 146 -30.92 4.98 -2.25
C SER A 146 -30.94 3.47 -2.08
N VAL A 147 -29.82 2.79 -2.36
CA VAL A 147 -29.62 1.38 -2.08
C VAL A 147 -28.71 1.16 -0.90
N GLN A 148 -29.10 0.24 -0.02
CA GLN A 148 -28.25 -0.18 1.08
C GLN A 148 -27.30 -1.29 0.62
N GLY A 149 -25.98 -1.05 0.78
CA GLY A 149 -24.96 -2.04 0.45
C GLY A 149 -24.94 -3.23 1.41
N THR A 150 -24.37 -4.34 0.97
CA THR A 150 -24.23 -5.62 1.68
C THR A 150 -23.25 -5.60 2.87
N GLY A 151 -23.23 -4.54 3.70
CA GLY A 151 -22.31 -4.48 4.85
C GLY A 151 -22.65 -5.50 5.95
N MET A 152 -23.62 -5.18 6.80
CA MET A 152 -24.06 -6.03 7.91
C MET A 152 -25.52 -6.49 7.78
N MET A 153 -26.21 -6.10 6.72
CA MET A 153 -27.61 -6.46 6.46
C MET A 153 -27.72 -7.24 5.14
N GLN A 154 -28.82 -8.01 5.00
CA GLN A 154 -29.14 -8.73 3.79
C GLN A 154 -29.16 -7.78 2.59
N GLY A 155 -28.41 -8.09 1.53
CA GLY A 155 -28.35 -7.27 0.32
C GLY A 155 -29.72 -7.11 -0.32
N GLU A 156 -30.01 -5.92 -0.85
CA GLU A 156 -31.26 -5.61 -1.49
C GLU A 156 -31.23 -6.01 -2.96
N THR A 157 -32.28 -6.67 -3.43
CA THR A 157 -32.40 -7.03 -4.85
C THR A 157 -32.80 -5.78 -5.64
N ILE A 158 -32.00 -5.39 -6.62
CA ILE A 158 -32.26 -4.22 -7.48
C ILE A 158 -33.03 -4.66 -8.72
N MET A 159 -32.61 -5.76 -9.36
CA MET A 159 -33.23 -6.29 -10.57
C MET A 159 -33.00 -7.80 -10.70
N LYS A 160 -33.77 -8.42 -11.59
CA LYS A 160 -33.60 -9.83 -12.01
C LYS A 160 -33.36 -9.88 -13.52
N VAL A 161 -32.37 -10.68 -13.92
CA VAL A 161 -32.09 -11.00 -15.32
C VAL A 161 -32.28 -12.49 -15.48
N SER A 162 -33.10 -12.88 -16.44
CA SER A 162 -33.37 -14.29 -16.79
C SER A 162 -33.03 -14.56 -18.25
N ASP A 163 -32.59 -15.80 -18.52
CA ASP A 163 -32.37 -16.33 -19.86
C ASP A 163 -33.70 -16.51 -20.58
#